data_60774624a5f130e3313ba200d9ee75ee
#
_entry.id   60774624a5f130e3313ba200d9ee75ee
#
_cell.length_a   1.000
_cell.length_b   1.000
_cell.length_c   1.000
_cell.angle_alpha   90.00
_cell.angle_beta   90.00
_cell.angle_gamma   90.00
#
_symmetry.space_group_name_H-M   'P 1'
#
loop_
_entity.id
_entity.type
_entity.pdbx_description
1 polymer ?
#
loop_
_entity_poly.entity_id
_entity_poly.type
_entity_poly.pdbx_seq_one_letter_code
_entity_poly.pdbx_strand_id
1 'polypeptide(L)'
;MEHPEKMTVRDLQLFYGDFQALKGISLSVKEHQITALIGPSGCGKSTFLRCLNRMNDTIANVRVSGEVLLDGEDVYAPDFDVVNLRQRVGMVFQRPNPFPQSVLDNVAFGPRVLGMHKKRSLDDMVRESLQGATLWEEVKGNLKQSALELNSGQQQRLCIARVLAVEPEVILMDEPCSALDPEATLAIEDLMRRLEEHYTIIIVTHNMQQAARASDWTGFFWLGNMVEYGPTEEVFTTPAQKLTEDYITGRAG
;
A
#
# COMPACT_ATOMS: atom_id res chain seq x y z
N MET A 1 8.56 5.97 -21.82
CA MET A 1 7.98 4.66 -22.21
C MET A 1 6.65 4.56 -21.49
N GLU A 2 5.58 4.07 -22.14
CA GLU A 2 4.33 3.83 -21.43
C GLU A 2 4.52 2.62 -20.51
N HIS A 3 4.27 2.81 -19.20
CA HIS A 3 4.25 1.72 -18.23
C HIS A 3 2.99 0.88 -18.45
N PRO A 4 3.07 -0.46 -18.48
CA PRO A 4 1.88 -1.31 -18.59
C PRO A 4 0.98 -1.17 -17.34
N GLU A 5 -0.27 -1.55 -17.49
CA GLU A 5 -1.21 -1.59 -16.37
C GLU A 5 -0.92 -2.82 -15.49
N LYS A 6 -0.62 -2.60 -14.23
CA LYS A 6 -0.38 -3.65 -13.23
C LYS A 6 -1.67 -4.11 -12.57
N MET A 7 -2.51 -3.14 -12.19
CA MET A 7 -3.84 -3.42 -11.66
C MET A 7 -4.88 -2.58 -12.39
N THR A 8 -6.01 -3.19 -12.75
CA THR A 8 -7.14 -2.49 -13.34
C THR A 8 -8.38 -2.76 -12.51
N VAL A 9 -9.09 -1.69 -12.16
CA VAL A 9 -10.33 -1.75 -11.40
C VAL A 9 -11.47 -1.20 -12.26
N ARG A 10 -12.59 -1.93 -12.33
CA ARG A 10 -13.77 -1.54 -13.13
C ARG A 10 -15.03 -1.67 -12.31
N ASP A 11 -15.76 -0.55 -12.18
CA ASP A 11 -17.05 -0.44 -11.48
C ASP A 11 -17.06 -1.13 -10.10
N LEU A 12 -15.98 -0.98 -9.34
CA LEU A 12 -15.84 -1.62 -8.03
C LEU A 12 -16.80 -1.00 -7.02
N GLN A 13 -17.70 -1.82 -6.49
CA GLN A 13 -18.64 -1.44 -5.45
C GLN A 13 -18.41 -2.30 -4.22
N LEU A 14 -18.56 -1.72 -3.04
CA LEU A 14 -18.47 -2.46 -1.78
C LEU A 14 -19.54 -1.99 -0.80
N PHE A 15 -20.17 -2.97 -0.16
CA PHE A 15 -21.17 -2.76 0.88
C PHE A 15 -20.72 -3.40 2.20
N TYR A 16 -20.86 -2.68 3.31
CA TYR A 16 -20.84 -3.18 4.67
C TYR A 16 -22.29 -3.31 5.15
N GLY A 17 -22.88 -4.52 5.09
CA GLY A 17 -24.31 -4.69 5.26
C GLY A 17 -25.09 -3.89 4.22
N ASP A 18 -25.88 -2.89 4.67
CA ASP A 18 -26.65 -2.01 3.79
C ASP A 18 -25.93 -0.70 3.42
N PHE A 19 -24.80 -0.41 4.07
CA PHE A 19 -24.03 0.80 3.81
C PHE A 19 -23.09 0.61 2.60
N GLN A 20 -23.32 1.38 1.53
CA GLN A 20 -22.45 1.38 0.35
C GLN A 20 -21.24 2.28 0.59
N ALA A 21 -20.07 1.67 0.78
CA ALA A 21 -18.81 2.35 1.04
C ALA A 21 -18.05 2.74 -0.24
N LEU A 22 -18.18 1.95 -1.32
CA LEU A 22 -17.60 2.24 -2.64
C LEU A 22 -18.69 2.20 -3.70
N LYS A 23 -18.69 3.19 -4.60
CA LYS A 23 -19.80 3.50 -5.51
C LYS A 23 -19.35 3.49 -6.98
N GLY A 24 -18.84 2.35 -7.45
CA GLY A 24 -18.44 2.20 -8.85
C GLY A 24 -17.08 2.83 -9.17
N ILE A 25 -16.05 2.46 -8.40
CA ILE A 25 -14.69 2.96 -8.60
C ILE A 25 -14.06 2.28 -9.82
N SER A 26 -13.49 3.10 -10.72
CA SER A 26 -12.72 2.61 -11.88
C SER A 26 -11.42 3.38 -12.00
N LEU A 27 -10.30 2.67 -12.09
CA LEU A 27 -8.96 3.22 -12.31
C LEU A 27 -7.98 2.14 -12.80
N SER A 28 -6.87 2.57 -13.37
CA SER A 28 -5.74 1.70 -13.74
C SER A 28 -4.48 2.14 -13.01
N VAL A 29 -3.80 1.21 -12.36
CA VAL A 29 -2.52 1.42 -11.70
C VAL A 29 -1.41 0.95 -12.62
N LYS A 30 -0.46 1.81 -12.92
CA LYS A 30 0.68 1.51 -13.80
C LYS A 30 1.80 0.82 -13.05
N GLU A 31 2.45 -0.12 -13.72
CA GLU A 31 3.59 -0.86 -13.19
C GLU A 31 4.76 0.07 -12.88
N HIS A 32 5.46 -0.18 -11.76
CA HIS A 32 6.61 0.61 -11.32
C HIS A 32 6.33 2.12 -11.24
N GLN A 33 5.14 2.48 -10.72
CA GLN A 33 4.76 3.86 -10.40
C GLN A 33 4.07 3.91 -9.04
N ILE A 34 4.09 5.10 -8.44
CA ILE A 34 3.41 5.38 -7.18
C ILE A 34 2.07 6.04 -7.46
N THR A 35 0.98 5.40 -7.07
CA THR A 35 -0.37 5.96 -7.10
C THR A 35 -0.80 6.39 -5.70
N ALA A 36 -1.08 7.67 -5.49
CA ALA A 36 -1.63 8.18 -4.24
C ALA A 36 -3.16 8.26 -4.29
N LEU A 37 -3.80 7.86 -3.20
CA LEU A 37 -5.24 8.04 -2.98
C LEU A 37 -5.44 9.06 -1.87
N ILE A 38 -6.04 10.22 -2.21
CA ILE A 38 -6.28 11.33 -1.30
C ILE A 38 -7.79 11.54 -1.08
N GLY A 39 -8.14 12.27 -0.04
CA GLY A 39 -9.54 12.59 0.30
C GLY A 39 -9.76 12.61 1.82
N PRO A 40 -10.92 13.12 2.30
CA PRO A 40 -11.22 13.22 3.72
C PRO A 40 -11.30 11.85 4.41
N SER A 41 -11.20 11.86 5.75
CA SER A 41 -11.35 10.63 6.53
C SER A 41 -12.73 10.00 6.30
N GLY A 42 -12.77 8.66 6.20
CA GLY A 42 -14.01 7.91 6.00
C GLY A 42 -14.59 7.95 4.56
N CYS A 43 -13.92 8.54 3.57
CA CYS A 43 -14.42 8.60 2.19
C CYS A 43 -14.24 7.30 1.38
N GLY A 44 -13.64 6.23 1.95
CA GLY A 44 -13.54 4.93 1.30
C GLY A 44 -12.13 4.50 0.84
N LYS A 45 -11.08 5.33 0.97
CA LYS A 45 -9.71 5.04 0.50
C LYS A 45 -9.15 3.72 1.02
N SER A 46 -9.12 3.53 2.35
CA SER A 46 -8.61 2.28 2.96
C SER A 46 -9.50 1.08 2.64
N THR A 47 -10.82 1.29 2.48
CA THR A 47 -11.73 0.24 2.01
C THR A 47 -11.36 -0.18 0.59
N PHE A 48 -11.15 0.78 -0.31
CA PHE A 48 -10.69 0.52 -1.67
C PHE A 48 -9.34 -0.20 -1.68
N LEU A 49 -8.34 0.31 -0.95
CA LEU A 49 -7.01 -0.29 -0.87
C LEU A 49 -7.09 -1.77 -0.47
N ARG A 50 -7.92 -2.11 0.52
CA ARG A 50 -8.13 -3.49 1.00
C ARG A 50 -8.91 -4.38 0.04
N CYS A 51 -9.61 -3.83 -0.96
CA CYS A 51 -10.21 -4.63 -2.02
C CYS A 51 -9.14 -5.22 -2.94
N LEU A 52 -8.02 -4.50 -3.17
CA LEU A 52 -6.99 -4.89 -4.11
C LEU A 52 -6.27 -6.20 -3.72
N ASN A 53 -6.27 -6.56 -2.43
CA ASN A 53 -5.71 -7.83 -1.93
C ASN A 53 -6.73 -8.68 -1.14
N ARG A 54 -8.02 -8.38 -1.28
CA ARG A 54 -9.12 -9.11 -0.66
C ARG A 54 -9.06 -9.16 0.88
N MET A 55 -8.45 -8.13 1.51
CA MET A 55 -8.44 -8.04 2.99
C MET A 55 -9.83 -7.78 3.58
N ASN A 56 -10.76 -7.20 2.80
CA ASN A 56 -12.14 -7.00 3.24
C ASN A 56 -12.93 -8.31 3.39
N ASP A 57 -12.50 -9.42 2.80
CA ASP A 57 -13.13 -10.75 2.94
C ASP A 57 -13.14 -11.24 4.39
N THR A 58 -12.28 -10.68 5.26
CA THR A 58 -12.24 -11.01 6.70
C THR A 58 -13.33 -10.31 7.52
N ILE A 59 -14.06 -9.37 6.92
CA ILE A 59 -15.11 -8.59 7.58
C ILE A 59 -16.48 -9.22 7.30
N ALA A 60 -17.24 -9.48 8.35
CA ALA A 60 -18.58 -10.08 8.20
C ALA A 60 -19.53 -9.14 7.42
N ASN A 61 -20.42 -9.72 6.62
CA ASN A 61 -21.44 -9.02 5.82
C ASN A 61 -20.87 -8.02 4.80
N VAL A 62 -19.65 -8.24 4.30
CA VAL A 62 -19.10 -7.49 3.16
C VAL A 62 -19.60 -8.11 1.86
N ARG A 63 -20.04 -7.27 0.93
CA ARG A 63 -20.35 -7.64 -0.45
C ARG A 63 -19.53 -6.76 -1.39
N VAL A 64 -18.82 -7.39 -2.31
CA VAL A 64 -18.02 -6.73 -3.34
C VAL A 64 -18.58 -7.11 -4.70
N SER A 65 -18.66 -6.16 -5.63
CA SER A 65 -19.00 -6.36 -7.04
C SER A 65 -18.18 -5.45 -7.92
N GLY A 66 -18.14 -5.71 -9.22
CA GLY A 66 -17.21 -5.10 -10.16
C GLY A 66 -15.99 -6.00 -10.36
N GLU A 67 -14.95 -5.51 -11.02
CA GLU A 67 -13.75 -6.27 -11.36
C GLU A 67 -12.52 -5.62 -10.74
N VAL A 68 -11.61 -6.46 -10.22
CA VAL A 68 -10.25 -6.07 -9.82
C VAL A 68 -9.30 -7.03 -10.50
N LEU A 69 -8.55 -6.54 -11.48
CA LEU A 69 -7.62 -7.34 -12.26
C LEU A 69 -6.18 -7.08 -11.80
N LEU A 70 -5.42 -8.15 -11.60
CA LEU A 70 -3.96 -8.13 -11.42
C LEU A 70 -3.35 -8.84 -12.63
N ASP A 71 -2.58 -8.12 -13.44
CA ASP A 71 -2.03 -8.62 -14.72
C ASP A 71 -3.12 -9.22 -15.64
N GLY A 72 -4.33 -8.64 -15.61
CA GLY A 72 -5.49 -9.08 -16.41
C GLY A 72 -6.30 -10.24 -15.82
N GLU A 73 -5.91 -10.80 -14.67
CA GLU A 73 -6.63 -11.87 -13.97
C GLU A 73 -7.52 -11.29 -12.86
N ASP A 74 -8.82 -11.64 -12.86
CA ASP A 74 -9.77 -11.17 -11.83
C ASP A 74 -9.47 -11.81 -10.48
N VAL A 75 -9.03 -10.98 -9.52
CA VAL A 75 -8.71 -11.42 -8.16
C VAL A 75 -9.93 -11.87 -7.36
N TYR A 76 -11.16 -11.57 -7.82
CA TYR A 76 -12.41 -12.04 -7.22
C TYR A 76 -13.00 -13.27 -7.94
N ALA A 77 -12.32 -13.82 -8.94
CA ALA A 77 -12.74 -15.08 -9.56
C ALA A 77 -12.85 -16.20 -8.49
N PRO A 78 -13.85 -17.10 -8.59
CA PRO A 78 -14.10 -18.13 -7.57
C PRO A 78 -12.90 -19.02 -7.23
N ASP A 79 -12.06 -19.32 -8.23
CA ASP A 79 -10.91 -20.23 -8.10
C ASP A 79 -9.58 -19.47 -7.89
N PHE A 80 -9.63 -18.14 -7.68
CA PHE A 80 -8.41 -17.36 -7.51
C PHE A 80 -7.73 -17.66 -6.16
N ASP A 81 -6.44 -17.96 -6.18
CA ASP A 81 -5.66 -18.25 -4.96
C ASP A 81 -5.37 -16.96 -4.16
N VAL A 82 -6.13 -16.77 -3.07
CA VAL A 82 -6.00 -15.61 -2.19
C VAL A 82 -4.66 -15.57 -1.44
N VAL A 83 -4.03 -16.72 -1.19
CA VAL A 83 -2.70 -16.77 -0.55
C VAL A 83 -1.66 -16.25 -1.53
N ASN A 84 -1.71 -16.70 -2.77
CA ASN A 84 -0.86 -16.18 -3.84
C ASN A 84 -1.10 -14.68 -4.09
N LEU A 85 -2.38 -14.24 -4.11
CA LEU A 85 -2.70 -12.82 -4.22
C LEU A 85 -2.00 -11.99 -3.14
N ARG A 86 -2.12 -12.39 -1.88
CA ARG A 86 -1.54 -11.65 -0.75
C ARG A 86 -0.02 -11.73 -0.65
N GLN A 87 0.60 -12.70 -1.32
CA GLN A 87 2.04 -12.72 -1.56
C GLN A 87 2.42 -11.67 -2.61
N ARG A 88 1.72 -11.64 -3.77
CA ARG A 88 1.99 -10.71 -4.87
C ARG A 88 1.60 -9.27 -4.53
N VAL A 89 0.57 -9.06 -3.69
CA VAL A 89 0.02 -7.75 -3.30
C VAL A 89 0.12 -7.60 -1.78
N GLY A 90 1.29 -7.16 -1.32
CA GLY A 90 1.61 -6.97 0.09
C GLY A 90 0.97 -5.70 0.67
N MET A 91 0.80 -5.65 1.99
CA MET A 91 0.17 -4.50 2.65
C MET A 91 0.96 -4.03 3.88
N VAL A 92 1.17 -2.72 3.94
CA VAL A 92 1.72 -1.98 5.08
C VAL A 92 0.59 -1.17 5.71
N PHE A 93 0.39 -1.32 7.02
CA PHE A 93 -0.71 -0.69 7.76
C PHE A 93 -0.33 0.67 8.34
N GLN A 94 -1.32 1.47 8.65
CA GLN A 94 -1.21 2.81 9.22
C GLN A 94 -0.40 2.83 10.53
N ARG A 95 -0.66 1.87 11.43
CA ARG A 95 0.12 1.68 12.65
C ARG A 95 1.10 0.55 12.43
N PRO A 96 2.39 0.75 12.75
CA PRO A 96 3.34 -0.34 12.74
C PRO A 96 2.80 -1.52 13.57
N ASN A 97 2.87 -2.72 13.01
CA ASN A 97 2.36 -3.92 13.65
C ASN A 97 3.40 -5.06 13.62
N PRO A 98 4.61 -4.82 14.15
CA PRO A 98 5.58 -5.91 14.25
C PRO A 98 5.03 -7.03 15.15
N PHE A 99 5.37 -8.26 14.82
CA PHE A 99 5.09 -9.38 15.70
C PHE A 99 5.92 -9.25 17.00
N PRO A 100 5.43 -9.72 18.16
CA PRO A 100 6.18 -9.72 19.43
C PRO A 100 7.30 -10.78 19.40
N GLN A 101 8.19 -10.65 18.45
CA GLN A 101 9.31 -11.53 18.12
C GLN A 101 10.55 -10.70 17.81
N SER A 102 11.66 -11.35 17.50
CA SER A 102 12.89 -10.65 17.09
C SER A 102 12.71 -9.93 15.73
N VAL A 103 13.62 -8.99 15.45
CA VAL A 103 13.73 -8.35 14.14
C VAL A 103 13.89 -9.41 13.04
N LEU A 104 14.80 -10.38 13.24
CA LEU A 104 15.03 -11.49 12.32
C LEU A 104 13.75 -12.29 12.07
N ASP A 105 13.05 -12.70 13.14
CA ASP A 105 11.87 -13.55 13.01
C ASP A 105 10.69 -12.83 12.37
N ASN A 106 10.57 -11.51 12.55
CA ASN A 106 9.57 -10.70 11.84
C ASN A 106 9.76 -10.78 10.32
N VAL A 107 10.98 -10.57 9.82
CA VAL A 107 11.26 -10.59 8.39
C VAL A 107 11.22 -12.01 7.84
N ALA A 108 11.77 -12.98 8.58
CA ALA A 108 11.82 -14.38 8.19
C ALA A 108 10.46 -15.09 8.19
N PHE A 109 9.43 -14.51 8.79
CA PHE A 109 8.12 -15.15 8.97
C PHE A 109 7.49 -15.58 7.64
N GLY A 110 7.30 -14.65 6.72
CA GLY A 110 6.72 -14.91 5.40
C GLY A 110 7.49 -15.98 4.61
N PRO A 111 8.79 -15.80 4.40
CA PRO A 111 9.64 -16.79 3.73
C PRO A 111 9.57 -18.20 4.35
N ARG A 112 9.46 -18.32 5.67
CA ARG A 112 9.31 -19.62 6.35
C ARG A 112 7.96 -20.25 6.03
N VAL A 113 6.87 -19.50 6.17
CA VAL A 113 5.50 -19.98 5.93
C VAL A 113 5.29 -20.39 4.47
N LEU A 114 5.82 -19.63 3.53
CA LEU A 114 5.72 -19.90 2.10
C LEU A 114 6.75 -20.94 1.60
N GLY A 115 7.64 -21.42 2.49
CA GLY A 115 8.65 -22.40 2.13
C GLY A 115 9.75 -21.90 1.19
N MET A 116 9.93 -20.57 1.06
CA MET A 116 10.91 -19.95 0.17
C MET A 116 12.35 -20.27 0.59
N HIS A 117 12.58 -20.47 1.90
CA HIS A 117 13.86 -20.87 2.49
C HIS A 117 14.42 -22.20 1.96
N LYS A 118 13.60 -23.02 1.29
CA LYS A 118 14.05 -24.26 0.63
C LYS A 118 14.82 -23.99 -0.66
N LYS A 119 14.65 -22.83 -1.25
CA LYS A 119 15.26 -22.44 -2.53
C LYS A 119 16.37 -21.40 -2.37
N ARG A 120 16.35 -20.63 -1.27
CA ARG A 120 17.27 -19.52 -1.02
C ARG A 120 17.61 -19.43 0.47
N SER A 121 18.81 -18.91 0.80
CA SER A 121 19.22 -18.68 2.19
C SER A 121 18.27 -17.71 2.89
N LEU A 122 17.74 -18.10 4.04
CA LEU A 122 16.87 -17.26 4.84
C LEU A 122 17.60 -16.01 5.36
N ASP A 123 18.88 -16.17 5.73
CA ASP A 123 19.70 -15.06 6.22
C ASP A 123 19.95 -14.01 5.12
N ASP A 124 20.13 -14.45 3.88
CA ASP A 124 20.27 -13.55 2.73
C ASP A 124 18.96 -12.82 2.45
N MET A 125 17.82 -13.52 2.47
CA MET A 125 16.50 -12.91 2.27
C MET A 125 16.23 -11.85 3.35
N VAL A 126 16.52 -12.15 4.63
CA VAL A 126 16.35 -11.20 5.73
C VAL A 126 17.24 -9.98 5.55
N ARG A 127 18.53 -10.21 5.23
CA ARG A 127 19.47 -9.10 5.00
C ARG A 127 19.03 -8.19 3.88
N GLU A 128 18.67 -8.73 2.71
CA GLU A 128 18.27 -7.96 1.55
C GLU A 128 16.97 -7.21 1.80
N SER A 129 15.99 -7.82 2.48
CA SER A 129 14.74 -7.15 2.83
C SER A 129 14.96 -6.00 3.80
N LEU A 130 15.84 -6.15 4.81
CA LEU A 130 16.22 -5.08 5.72
C LEU A 130 17.02 -3.97 5.01
N GLN A 131 17.88 -4.33 4.05
CA GLN A 131 18.57 -3.37 3.19
C GLN A 131 17.59 -2.61 2.28
N GLY A 132 16.67 -3.33 1.63
CA GLY A 132 15.61 -2.75 0.82
C GLY A 132 14.74 -1.77 1.60
N ALA A 133 14.46 -2.05 2.88
CA ALA A 133 13.72 -1.16 3.79
C ALA A 133 14.62 -0.11 4.48
N THR A 134 15.89 0.04 4.10
CA THR A 134 16.87 0.98 4.70
C THR A 134 17.01 0.85 6.23
N LEU A 135 16.80 -0.35 6.77
CA LEU A 135 16.87 -0.63 8.22
C LEU A 135 18.11 -1.43 8.62
N TRP A 136 18.77 -2.10 7.68
CA TRP A 136 19.88 -3.03 7.94
C TRP A 136 20.97 -2.43 8.80
N GLU A 137 21.48 -1.25 8.47
CA GLU A 137 22.62 -0.64 9.16
C GLU A 137 22.34 -0.37 10.65
N GLU A 138 21.07 -0.10 10.98
CA GLU A 138 20.63 0.18 12.35
C GLU A 138 20.45 -1.09 13.20
N VAL A 139 20.12 -2.23 12.58
CA VAL A 139 19.76 -3.45 13.32
C VAL A 139 20.71 -4.62 13.13
N LYS A 140 21.65 -4.58 12.16
CA LYS A 140 22.58 -5.67 11.84
C LYS A 140 23.41 -6.17 13.04
N GLY A 141 23.69 -5.30 14.02
CA GLY A 141 24.43 -5.64 15.23
C GLY A 141 23.64 -6.50 16.23
N ASN A 142 22.31 -6.51 16.15
CA ASN A 142 21.46 -7.29 17.06
C ASN A 142 20.11 -7.67 16.43
N LEU A 143 20.12 -8.55 15.43
CA LEU A 143 18.89 -9.06 14.80
C LEU A 143 17.97 -9.86 15.74
N LYS A 144 18.50 -10.27 16.90
CA LYS A 144 17.74 -11.02 17.91
C LYS A 144 17.01 -10.12 18.91
N GLN A 145 17.22 -8.80 18.87
CA GLN A 145 16.46 -7.88 19.72
C GLN A 145 14.97 -7.94 19.42
N SER A 146 14.16 -7.62 20.42
CA SER A 146 12.71 -7.54 20.26
C SER A 146 12.35 -6.44 19.25
N ALA A 147 11.50 -6.76 18.27
CA ALA A 147 10.98 -5.78 17.33
C ALA A 147 10.17 -4.65 18.01
N LEU A 148 9.62 -4.91 19.22
CA LEU A 148 8.87 -3.93 19.99
C LEU A 148 9.77 -2.88 20.68
N GLU A 149 11.08 -3.12 20.78
CA GLU A 149 12.05 -2.16 21.33
C GLU A 149 12.52 -1.12 20.30
N LEU A 150 12.20 -1.32 19.03
CA LEU A 150 12.47 -0.36 17.97
C LEU A 150 11.58 0.89 18.12
N ASN A 151 12.07 2.06 17.69
CA ASN A 151 11.23 3.25 17.59
C ASN A 151 10.18 3.12 16.46
N SER A 152 9.20 4.01 16.43
CA SER A 152 8.07 3.94 15.48
C SER A 152 8.50 3.92 14.01
N GLY A 153 9.48 4.75 13.63
CA GLY A 153 10.02 4.78 12.27
C GLY A 153 10.76 3.48 11.89
N GLN A 154 11.52 2.92 12.84
CA GLN A 154 12.18 1.62 12.65
C GLN A 154 11.16 0.48 12.56
N GLN A 155 10.12 0.49 13.40
CA GLN A 155 9.04 -0.50 13.34
C GLN A 155 8.29 -0.45 12.01
N GLN A 156 8.04 0.74 11.47
CA GLN A 156 7.40 0.89 10.17
C GLN A 156 8.29 0.34 9.04
N ARG A 157 9.57 0.67 9.04
CA ARG A 157 10.54 0.09 8.08
C ARG A 157 10.69 -1.42 8.24
N LEU A 158 10.59 -1.95 9.46
CA LEU A 158 10.54 -3.40 9.69
C LEU A 158 9.29 -4.03 9.08
N CYS A 159 8.12 -3.39 9.21
CA CYS A 159 6.90 -3.86 8.55
C CYS A 159 7.02 -3.83 7.02
N ILE A 160 7.70 -2.83 6.45
CA ILE A 160 8.02 -2.79 5.02
C ILE A 160 8.98 -3.94 4.67
N ALA A 161 10.07 -4.14 5.43
CA ALA A 161 11.01 -5.26 5.21
C ALA A 161 10.30 -6.62 5.23
N ARG A 162 9.32 -6.81 6.14
CA ARG A 162 8.50 -8.03 6.21
C ARG A 162 7.68 -8.23 4.93
N VAL A 163 7.16 -7.17 4.33
CA VAL A 163 6.46 -7.23 3.04
C VAL A 163 7.43 -7.54 1.91
N LEU A 164 8.59 -6.89 1.85
CA LEU A 164 9.61 -7.14 0.82
C LEU A 164 10.14 -8.58 0.83
N ALA A 165 10.20 -9.21 2.02
CA ALA A 165 10.73 -10.55 2.20
C ALA A 165 9.96 -11.65 1.44
N VAL A 166 8.73 -11.41 1.03
CA VAL A 166 7.94 -12.34 0.23
C VAL A 166 7.95 -12.01 -1.27
N GLU A 167 8.80 -11.05 -1.67
CA GLU A 167 9.01 -10.63 -3.05
C GLU A 167 7.69 -10.26 -3.76
N PRO A 168 6.95 -9.24 -3.25
CA PRO A 168 5.69 -8.82 -3.84
C PRO A 168 5.91 -8.13 -5.19
N GLU A 169 4.84 -7.94 -5.94
CA GLU A 169 4.81 -7.12 -7.16
C GLU A 169 4.19 -5.76 -6.91
N VAL A 170 3.23 -5.72 -5.97
CA VAL A 170 2.51 -4.50 -5.57
C VAL A 170 2.61 -4.32 -4.05
N ILE A 171 2.87 -3.10 -3.61
CA ILE A 171 2.89 -2.72 -2.19
C ILE A 171 1.78 -1.72 -1.92
N LEU A 172 0.81 -2.12 -1.11
CA LEU A 172 -0.26 -1.27 -0.61
C LEU A 172 0.17 -0.61 0.70
N MET A 173 0.03 0.70 0.83
CA MET A 173 0.40 1.44 2.03
C MET A 173 -0.78 2.28 2.52
N ASP A 174 -1.37 1.90 3.66
CA ASP A 174 -2.50 2.60 4.28
C ASP A 174 -1.97 3.62 5.29
N GLU A 175 -1.86 4.89 4.90
CA GLU A 175 -1.36 6.01 5.71
C GLU A 175 -0.02 5.72 6.45
N PRO A 176 1.04 5.25 5.77
CA PRO A 176 2.22 4.68 6.41
C PRO A 176 3.03 5.67 7.27
N CYS A 177 2.78 6.96 7.14
CA CYS A 177 3.50 8.03 7.84
C CYS A 177 2.68 8.75 8.91
N SER A 178 1.40 8.42 9.10
CA SER A 178 0.50 9.19 9.97
C SER A 178 0.87 9.20 11.46
N ALA A 179 1.64 8.20 11.91
CA ALA A 179 2.10 8.06 13.30
C ALA A 179 3.59 8.38 13.48
N LEU A 180 4.24 8.96 12.46
CA LEU A 180 5.68 9.21 12.43
C LEU A 180 5.98 10.70 12.60
N ASP A 181 7.17 10.99 13.13
CA ASP A 181 7.73 12.34 13.13
C ASP A 181 8.13 12.78 11.71
N PRO A 182 8.43 14.08 11.49
CA PRO A 182 8.76 14.58 10.15
C PRO A 182 10.00 13.93 9.53
N GLU A 183 11.02 13.58 10.32
CA GLU A 183 12.26 12.97 9.83
C GLU A 183 11.99 11.53 9.35
N ALA A 184 11.28 10.74 10.16
CA ALA A 184 10.87 9.39 9.79
C ALA A 184 9.90 9.40 8.58
N THR A 185 9.03 10.41 8.46
CA THR A 185 8.15 10.59 7.31
C THR A 185 8.95 10.78 6.02
N LEU A 186 9.93 11.68 6.01
CA LEU A 186 10.80 11.89 4.85
C LEU A 186 11.58 10.61 4.50
N ALA A 187 12.08 9.89 5.50
CA ALA A 187 12.77 8.63 5.26
C ALA A 187 11.88 7.57 4.58
N ILE A 188 10.58 7.52 4.91
CA ILE A 188 9.62 6.64 4.23
C ILE A 188 9.31 7.14 2.81
N GLU A 189 9.18 8.45 2.58
CA GLU A 189 8.97 9.03 1.24
C GLU A 189 10.16 8.68 0.32
N ASP A 190 11.39 8.88 0.79
CA ASP A 190 12.61 8.51 0.06
C ASP A 190 12.72 6.99 -0.19
N LEU A 191 12.26 6.20 0.77
CA LEU A 191 12.21 4.75 0.64
C LEU A 191 11.21 4.34 -0.46
N MET A 192 10.01 4.92 -0.50
CA MET A 192 9.01 4.63 -1.54
C MET A 192 9.56 4.94 -2.94
N ARG A 193 10.26 6.08 -3.13
CA ARG A 193 10.87 6.44 -4.42
C ARG A 193 11.95 5.45 -4.87
N ARG A 194 12.70 4.84 -3.94
CA ARG A 194 13.65 3.76 -4.27
C ARG A 194 12.96 2.44 -4.59
N LEU A 195 11.89 2.13 -3.85
CA LEU A 195 11.14 0.90 -4.06
C LEU A 195 10.38 0.90 -5.39
N GLU A 196 9.95 2.07 -5.87
CA GLU A 196 9.27 2.24 -7.15
C GLU A 196 10.05 1.68 -8.35
N GLU A 197 11.38 1.68 -8.30
CA GLU A 197 12.23 1.10 -9.35
C GLU A 197 11.94 -0.38 -9.60
N HIS A 198 11.37 -1.08 -8.61
CA HIS A 198 11.15 -2.54 -8.63
C HIS A 198 9.74 -2.95 -8.28
N TYR A 199 8.94 -2.08 -7.67
CA TYR A 199 7.61 -2.38 -7.15
C TYR A 199 6.59 -1.35 -7.60
N THR A 200 5.36 -1.79 -7.81
CA THR A 200 4.22 -0.88 -7.98
C THR A 200 3.69 -0.50 -6.61
N ILE A 201 3.49 0.79 -6.33
CA ILE A 201 3.08 1.25 -5.00
C ILE A 201 1.74 1.97 -5.07
N ILE A 202 0.83 1.64 -4.15
CA ILE A 202 -0.43 2.37 -3.97
C ILE A 202 -0.46 2.84 -2.52
N ILE A 203 -0.47 4.16 -2.32
CA ILE A 203 -0.48 4.78 -0.99
C ILE A 203 -1.79 5.51 -0.74
N VAL A 204 -2.39 5.28 0.42
CA VAL A 204 -3.44 6.15 0.98
C VAL A 204 -2.76 7.18 1.88
N THR A 205 -3.06 8.45 1.70
CA THR A 205 -2.59 9.52 2.58
C THR A 205 -3.61 10.64 2.68
N HIS A 206 -3.66 11.30 3.83
CA HIS A 206 -4.38 12.56 4.04
C HIS A 206 -3.44 13.77 3.94
N ASN A 207 -2.13 13.55 3.77
CA ASN A 207 -1.15 14.62 3.61
C ASN A 207 -0.96 14.95 2.13
N MET A 208 -1.53 16.11 1.70
CA MET A 208 -1.45 16.59 0.32
C MET A 208 -0.02 16.81 -0.16
N GLN A 209 0.85 17.33 0.73
CA GLN A 209 2.24 17.58 0.38
C GLN A 209 2.99 16.27 0.13
N GLN A 210 2.69 15.22 0.92
CA GLN A 210 3.24 13.89 0.71
C GLN A 210 2.79 13.33 -0.64
N ALA A 211 1.48 13.36 -0.95
CA ALA A 211 0.95 12.89 -2.22
C ALA A 211 1.63 13.61 -3.40
N ALA A 212 1.68 14.95 -3.35
CA ALA A 212 2.28 15.77 -4.41
C ALA A 212 3.77 15.48 -4.66
N ARG A 213 4.55 15.14 -3.58
CA ARG A 213 5.98 14.84 -3.72
C ARG A 213 6.28 13.39 -4.09
N ALA A 214 5.50 12.47 -3.53
CA ALA A 214 5.83 11.05 -3.51
C ALA A 214 5.05 10.22 -4.53
N SER A 215 4.15 10.77 -5.36
CA SER A 215 3.39 9.98 -6.32
C SER A 215 3.48 10.50 -7.76
N ASP A 216 3.21 9.60 -8.71
CA ASP A 216 3.13 9.88 -10.15
C ASP A 216 1.68 10.06 -10.57
N TRP A 217 0.78 9.30 -9.93
CA TRP A 217 -0.66 9.35 -10.16
C TRP A 217 -1.38 9.65 -8.85
N THR A 218 -2.46 10.44 -8.95
CA THR A 218 -3.29 10.76 -7.78
C THR A 218 -4.76 10.54 -8.09
N GLY A 219 -5.44 9.83 -7.17
CA GLY A 219 -6.88 9.64 -7.15
C GLY A 219 -7.53 10.36 -5.98
N PHE A 220 -8.52 11.22 -6.26
CA PHE A 220 -9.27 11.93 -5.23
C PHE A 220 -10.59 11.23 -4.93
N PHE A 221 -10.75 10.79 -3.68
CA PHE A 221 -11.95 10.14 -3.16
C PHE A 221 -12.85 11.10 -2.40
N TRP A 222 -14.16 11.00 -2.65
CA TRP A 222 -15.18 11.76 -1.93
C TRP A 222 -16.45 10.93 -1.74
N LEU A 223 -16.84 10.65 -0.49
CA LEU A 223 -18.05 9.92 -0.12
C LEU A 223 -18.30 8.63 -0.91
N GLY A 224 -17.26 7.83 -1.06
CA GLY A 224 -17.29 6.53 -1.75
C GLY A 224 -17.15 6.59 -3.27
N ASN A 225 -16.94 7.77 -3.84
CA ASN A 225 -16.71 7.95 -5.27
C ASN A 225 -15.26 8.34 -5.55
N MET A 226 -14.75 7.97 -6.72
CA MET A 226 -13.54 8.55 -7.32
C MET A 226 -13.99 9.79 -8.10
N VAL A 227 -13.61 10.97 -7.60
CA VAL A 227 -13.99 12.25 -8.21
C VAL A 227 -13.08 12.60 -9.37
N GLU A 228 -11.78 12.35 -9.18
CA GLU A 228 -10.76 12.63 -10.18
C GLU A 228 -9.62 11.65 -10.05
N TYR A 229 -9.03 11.25 -11.19
CA TYR A 229 -7.85 10.40 -11.27
C TYR A 229 -6.99 10.84 -12.45
N GLY A 230 -5.73 11.11 -12.21
CA GLY A 230 -4.81 11.58 -13.25
C GLY A 230 -3.36 11.69 -12.78
N PRO A 231 -2.45 12.17 -13.65
CA PRO A 231 -1.09 12.50 -13.28
C PRO A 231 -1.09 13.46 -12.09
N THR A 232 -0.23 13.21 -11.10
CA THR A 232 -0.18 13.99 -9.86
C THR A 232 0.00 15.47 -10.12
N GLU A 233 0.89 15.84 -11.04
CA GLU A 233 1.12 17.24 -11.41
C GLU A 233 -0.17 17.92 -11.89
N GLU A 234 -0.97 17.26 -12.74
CA GLU A 234 -2.22 17.79 -13.27
C GLU A 234 -3.26 17.95 -12.16
N VAL A 235 -3.46 16.89 -11.35
CA VAL A 235 -4.45 16.90 -10.25
C VAL A 235 -4.17 18.02 -9.24
N PHE A 236 -2.88 18.32 -8.96
CA PHE A 236 -2.50 19.35 -7.97
C PHE A 236 -2.38 20.76 -8.54
N THR A 237 -2.15 20.94 -9.85
CA THR A 237 -1.95 22.27 -10.45
C THR A 237 -3.15 22.76 -11.27
N THR A 238 -3.80 21.86 -12.00
CA THR A 238 -4.91 22.16 -12.92
C THR A 238 -6.01 21.10 -12.83
N PRO A 239 -6.58 20.87 -11.63
CA PRO A 239 -7.63 19.86 -11.45
C PRO A 239 -8.82 20.12 -12.37
N ALA A 240 -9.33 19.04 -13.00
CA ALA A 240 -10.48 19.11 -13.88
C ALA A 240 -11.80 19.28 -13.10
N GLN A 241 -11.83 18.86 -11.83
CA GLN A 241 -13.02 18.89 -11.00
C GLN A 241 -12.93 20.02 -9.96
N LYS A 242 -13.98 20.84 -9.88
CA LYS A 242 -14.05 21.93 -8.89
C LYS A 242 -13.92 21.43 -7.44
N LEU A 243 -14.49 20.26 -7.14
CA LEU A 243 -14.39 19.66 -5.80
C LEU A 243 -12.95 19.27 -5.45
N THR A 244 -12.17 18.82 -6.42
CA THR A 244 -10.73 18.54 -6.25
C THR A 244 -9.97 19.82 -5.93
N GLU A 245 -10.23 20.91 -6.69
CA GLU A 245 -9.62 22.22 -6.43
C GLU A 245 -9.93 22.73 -5.01
N ASP A 246 -11.21 22.64 -4.62
CA ASP A 246 -11.65 23.11 -3.30
C ASP A 246 -11.05 22.28 -2.17
N TYR A 247 -10.87 20.96 -2.38
CA TYR A 247 -10.21 20.08 -1.39
C TYR A 247 -8.72 20.38 -1.26
N ILE A 248 -7.99 20.46 -2.37
CA ILE A 248 -6.53 20.71 -2.37
C ILE A 248 -6.21 22.09 -1.80
N THR A 249 -7.06 23.09 -2.04
CA THR A 249 -6.89 24.46 -1.51
C THR A 249 -7.44 24.66 -0.09
N GLY A 250 -7.95 23.59 0.56
CA GLY A 250 -8.49 23.63 1.92
C GLY A 250 -9.86 24.35 2.05
N ARG A 251 -10.61 24.48 0.96
CA ARG A 251 -11.97 25.08 0.95
C ARG A 251 -13.06 24.03 1.17
N ALA A 252 -12.74 22.75 1.00
CA ALA A 252 -13.62 21.61 1.27
C ALA A 252 -12.87 20.52 2.06
N GLY A 253 -13.53 19.91 3.08
CA GLY A 253 -12.92 18.84 3.90
C GLY A 253 -13.36 18.88 5.33
#